data_32dc72d1fa33d76005c31f85fc4ddd75
#
_entry.id   32dc72d1fa33d76005c31f85fc4ddd75
#
_cell.length_a   1.000
_cell.length_b   1.000
_cell.length_c   1.000
_cell.angle_alpha   90.00
_cell.angle_beta   90.00
_cell.angle_gamma   90.00
#
_symmetry.space_group_name_H-M   'P 1'
#
loop_
_entity.id
_entity.type
_entity.pdbx_description
1 polymer ?
#
loop_
_entity_poly.entity_id
_entity_poly.type
_entity_poly.pdbx_seq_one_letter_code
_entity_poly.pdbx_strand_id
1 'polypeptide(L)'
;MATIRFTLNGNTVTTEVEDHELLLDTLRERFSLKSVKEACSIGECGACTVLIDDEPHYSCLTLSSKIDGHDVKTVEYLGDADSLHTLQEAFIRSGAVQCGYCTPGMILVAYSLLLKTKNPTEAQIRHAMSGNLCRCTGYIQIIEAIKDAAPVFEPKA
;
A
#
# COMPACT_ATOMS: atom_id res chain seq x y z
N MET A 1 13.95 -9.32 -21.71
CA MET A 1 13.91 -9.98 -20.37
C MET A 1 15.07 -9.48 -19.52
N ALA A 2 14.80 -9.10 -18.30
CA ALA A 2 15.82 -8.67 -17.33
C ALA A 2 15.65 -9.49 -16.03
N THR A 3 16.78 -9.87 -15.42
CA THR A 3 16.76 -10.44 -14.06
C THR A 3 16.88 -9.28 -13.07
N ILE A 4 15.92 -9.16 -12.16
CA ILE A 4 15.90 -8.14 -11.11
C ILE A 4 16.01 -8.78 -9.73
N ARG A 5 16.66 -8.09 -8.81
CA ARG A 5 16.78 -8.48 -7.41
C ARG A 5 16.38 -7.31 -6.52
N PHE A 6 15.38 -7.51 -5.68
CA PHE A 6 14.83 -6.47 -4.81
C PHE A 6 14.38 -7.04 -3.47
N THR A 7 14.08 -6.19 -2.51
CA THR A 7 13.45 -6.61 -1.26
C THR A 7 11.95 -6.56 -1.42
N LEU A 8 11.24 -7.64 -1.09
CA LEU A 8 9.78 -7.72 -1.11
C LEU A 8 9.28 -8.14 0.27
N ASN A 9 8.57 -7.24 0.95
CA ASN A 9 8.03 -7.45 2.29
C ASN A 9 9.12 -7.96 3.28
N GLY A 10 10.31 -7.35 3.23
CA GLY A 10 11.44 -7.69 4.09
C GLY A 10 12.29 -8.87 3.62
N ASN A 11 11.94 -9.55 2.52
CA ASN A 11 12.67 -10.69 2.00
C ASN A 11 13.34 -10.34 0.67
N THR A 12 14.61 -10.67 0.52
CA THR A 12 15.29 -10.52 -0.77
C THR A 12 14.79 -11.56 -1.75
N VAL A 13 14.31 -11.11 -2.91
CA VAL A 13 13.80 -11.95 -3.99
C VAL A 13 14.52 -11.65 -5.30
N THR A 14 14.56 -12.64 -6.19
CA THR A 14 15.10 -12.50 -7.54
C THR A 14 14.09 -13.11 -8.53
N THR A 15 13.81 -12.40 -9.60
CA THR A 15 12.88 -12.88 -10.64
C THR A 15 13.30 -12.34 -12.02
N GLU A 16 12.87 -13.03 -13.06
CA GLU A 16 12.98 -12.54 -14.42
C GLU A 16 11.70 -11.80 -14.79
N VAL A 17 11.84 -10.68 -15.48
CA VAL A 17 10.70 -9.86 -15.93
C VAL A 17 10.89 -9.46 -17.40
N GLU A 18 9.79 -9.27 -18.10
CA GLU A 18 9.81 -8.70 -19.43
C GLU A 18 10.06 -7.18 -19.37
N ASP A 19 10.63 -6.60 -20.41
CA ASP A 19 11.01 -5.19 -20.43
C ASP A 19 9.80 -4.24 -20.27
N HIS A 20 8.62 -4.70 -20.66
CA HIS A 20 7.35 -3.97 -20.55
C HIS A 20 6.46 -4.41 -19.37
N GLU A 21 6.91 -5.40 -18.58
CA GLU A 21 6.11 -5.96 -17.48
C GLU A 21 5.89 -4.93 -16.37
N LEU A 22 4.64 -4.77 -15.96
CA LEU A 22 4.28 -3.85 -14.89
C LEU A 22 4.47 -4.51 -13.52
N LEU A 23 4.86 -3.70 -12.53
CA LEU A 23 5.03 -4.18 -11.16
C LEU A 23 3.75 -4.81 -10.60
N LEU A 24 2.58 -4.30 -10.99
CA LEU A 24 1.29 -4.88 -10.65
C LEU A 24 1.22 -6.36 -11.04
N ASP A 25 1.58 -6.68 -12.29
CA ASP A 25 1.50 -8.04 -12.83
C ASP A 25 2.52 -8.95 -12.14
N THR A 26 3.76 -8.47 -12.00
CA THR A 26 4.82 -9.20 -11.28
C THR A 26 4.40 -9.56 -9.86
N LEU A 27 3.87 -8.62 -9.07
CA LEU A 27 3.46 -8.87 -7.70
C LEU A 27 2.29 -9.85 -7.61
N ARG A 28 1.30 -9.72 -8.51
CA ARG A 28 0.10 -10.55 -8.50
C ARG A 28 0.33 -11.96 -9.06
N GLU A 29 1.06 -12.07 -10.16
CA GLU A 29 1.14 -13.34 -10.89
C GLU A 29 2.37 -14.17 -10.48
N ARG A 30 3.51 -13.53 -10.18
CA ARG A 30 4.72 -14.26 -9.76
C ARG A 30 4.80 -14.46 -8.25
N PHE A 31 4.35 -13.48 -7.46
CA PHE A 31 4.41 -13.55 -5.99
C PHE A 31 3.05 -13.78 -5.32
N SER A 32 1.98 -13.94 -6.09
CA SER A 32 0.61 -14.20 -5.61
C SER A 32 0.08 -13.16 -4.62
N LEU A 33 0.60 -11.93 -4.64
CA LEU A 33 0.18 -10.84 -3.76
C LEU A 33 -1.12 -10.20 -4.28
N LYS A 34 -2.25 -10.84 -4.02
CA LYS A 34 -3.57 -10.43 -4.51
C LYS A 34 -4.18 -9.23 -3.76
N SER A 35 -3.53 -8.74 -2.71
CA SER A 35 -3.88 -7.47 -2.05
C SER A 35 -3.61 -6.26 -2.95
N VAL A 36 -2.63 -6.34 -3.83
CA VAL A 36 -2.38 -5.35 -4.87
C VAL A 36 -3.49 -5.48 -5.92
N LYS A 37 -4.40 -4.50 -5.98
CA LYS A 37 -5.61 -4.58 -6.79
C LYS A 37 -5.46 -3.88 -8.14
N GLU A 38 -5.94 -4.52 -9.19
CA GLU A 38 -6.12 -3.89 -10.49
C GLU A 38 -7.54 -3.34 -10.61
N ALA A 39 -7.67 -2.04 -10.94
CA ALA A 39 -8.97 -1.42 -11.16
C ALA A 39 -8.99 -0.50 -12.38
N CYS A 40 -8.28 0.63 -12.37
CA CYS A 40 -8.33 1.61 -13.46
C CYS A 40 -7.22 1.42 -14.51
N SER A 41 -6.04 0.92 -14.13
CA SER A 41 -4.83 0.73 -14.94
C SER A 41 -4.30 2.00 -15.64
N ILE A 42 -4.75 3.19 -15.18
CA ILE A 42 -4.39 4.50 -15.73
C ILE A 42 -3.88 5.49 -14.66
N GLY A 43 -3.60 5.01 -13.42
CA GLY A 43 -3.02 5.83 -12.35
C GLY A 43 -4.00 6.75 -11.60
N GLU A 44 -5.31 6.51 -11.68
CA GLU A 44 -6.32 7.41 -11.08
C GLU A 44 -6.85 6.92 -9.72
N CYS A 45 -7.00 5.60 -9.54
CA CYS A 45 -7.78 5.09 -8.40
C CYS A 45 -6.97 4.70 -7.17
N GLY A 46 -5.68 4.46 -7.29
CA GLY A 46 -4.79 4.08 -6.19
C GLY A 46 -5.01 2.68 -5.59
N ALA A 47 -5.89 1.84 -6.17
CA ALA A 47 -6.12 0.49 -5.66
C ALA A 47 -4.88 -0.42 -5.78
N CYS A 48 -3.98 -0.10 -6.70
CA CYS A 48 -2.72 -0.78 -6.95
C CYS A 48 -1.53 -0.19 -6.17
N THR A 49 -1.75 0.69 -5.20
CA THR A 49 -0.69 1.32 -4.43
C THR A 49 0.17 0.29 -3.70
N VAL A 50 1.47 0.43 -3.85
CA VAL A 50 2.54 -0.24 -3.09
C VAL A 50 3.47 0.82 -2.54
N LEU A 51 4.33 0.47 -1.57
CA LEU A 51 5.43 1.34 -1.18
C LEU A 51 6.71 0.87 -1.88
N ILE A 52 7.44 1.82 -2.45
CA ILE A 52 8.81 1.62 -2.93
C ILE A 52 9.68 2.57 -2.11
N ASP A 53 10.60 2.02 -1.32
CA ASP A 53 11.42 2.78 -0.37
C ASP A 53 10.59 3.70 0.54
N ASP A 54 9.49 3.15 1.07
CA ASP A 54 8.51 3.80 1.94
C ASP A 54 7.66 4.91 1.30
N GLU A 55 7.79 5.14 -0.02
CA GLU A 55 6.99 6.10 -0.79
C GLU A 55 5.86 5.39 -1.56
N PRO A 56 4.64 5.96 -1.58
CA PRO A 56 3.53 5.39 -2.34
C PRO A 56 3.73 5.49 -3.85
N HIS A 57 3.59 4.37 -4.54
CA HIS A 57 3.67 4.26 -5.99
C HIS A 57 2.49 3.47 -6.54
N TYR A 58 2.05 3.81 -7.75
CA TYR A 58 1.04 3.03 -8.48
C TYR A 58 1.74 1.93 -9.28
N SER A 59 1.59 0.69 -8.81
CA SER A 59 2.24 -0.46 -9.46
C SER A 59 1.76 -0.71 -10.88
N CYS A 60 0.55 -0.26 -11.25
CA CYS A 60 0.04 -0.33 -12.62
C CYS A 60 0.70 0.66 -13.60
N LEU A 61 1.52 1.60 -13.12
CA LEU A 61 2.30 2.54 -13.93
C LEU A 61 3.80 2.39 -13.73
N THR A 62 4.22 1.43 -12.90
CA THR A 62 5.63 1.17 -12.59
C THR A 62 6.12 -0.04 -13.37
N LEU A 63 7.18 0.10 -14.16
CA LEU A 63 7.84 -1.02 -14.81
C LEU A 63 8.60 -1.86 -13.78
N SER A 64 8.46 -3.18 -13.83
CA SER A 64 9.15 -4.10 -12.93
C SER A 64 10.67 -4.00 -13.01
N SER A 65 11.22 -3.69 -14.18
CA SER A 65 12.65 -3.47 -14.35
C SER A 65 13.22 -2.28 -13.57
N LYS A 66 12.37 -1.37 -13.09
CA LYS A 66 12.79 -0.18 -12.35
C LYS A 66 12.93 -0.38 -10.84
N ILE A 67 12.48 -1.54 -10.32
CA ILE A 67 12.55 -1.82 -8.89
C ILE A 67 13.78 -2.64 -8.48
N ASP A 68 14.72 -2.88 -9.40
CA ASP A 68 15.97 -3.56 -9.09
C ASP A 68 16.74 -2.81 -8.00
N GLY A 69 17.09 -3.50 -6.91
CA GLY A 69 17.76 -2.93 -5.74
C GLY A 69 16.87 -2.17 -4.75
N HIS A 70 15.59 -1.97 -5.03
CA HIS A 70 14.65 -1.24 -4.18
C HIS A 70 13.97 -2.12 -3.13
N ASP A 71 13.35 -1.49 -2.13
CA ASP A 71 12.50 -2.14 -1.12
C ASP A 71 11.02 -1.91 -1.48
N VAL A 72 10.31 -3.00 -1.78
CA VAL A 72 8.89 -2.99 -2.14
C VAL A 72 8.06 -3.58 -1.03
N LYS A 73 7.06 -2.83 -0.55
CA LYS A 73 6.14 -3.29 0.49
C LYS A 73 4.71 -3.28 -0.02
N THR A 74 4.01 -4.38 0.25
CA THR A 74 2.56 -4.52 0.10
C THR A 74 1.91 -4.57 1.48
N VAL A 75 0.58 -4.60 1.57
CA VAL A 75 -0.10 -4.60 2.89
C VAL A 75 0.25 -5.83 3.73
N GLU A 76 0.65 -6.93 3.11
CA GLU A 76 1.13 -8.15 3.78
C GLU A 76 2.41 -7.91 4.60
N TYR A 77 3.20 -6.88 4.27
CA TYR A 77 4.33 -6.47 5.09
C TYR A 77 3.90 -6.07 6.49
N LEU A 78 2.76 -5.42 6.65
CA LEU A 78 2.34 -4.84 7.93
C LEU A 78 1.88 -5.88 8.93
N GLY A 79 1.13 -6.88 8.51
CA GLY A 79 0.61 -7.93 9.40
C GLY A 79 -0.18 -8.97 8.63
N ASP A 80 -0.49 -10.06 9.32
CA ASP A 80 -1.27 -11.19 8.85
C ASP A 80 -2.54 -11.38 9.69
N ALA A 81 -3.27 -12.47 9.46
CA ALA A 81 -4.53 -12.76 10.15
C ALA A 81 -4.37 -12.95 11.68
N ASP A 82 -3.20 -13.38 12.14
CA ASP A 82 -2.93 -13.68 13.55
C ASP A 82 -2.33 -12.47 14.29
N SER A 83 -1.73 -11.52 13.55
CA SER A 83 -1.07 -10.35 14.12
C SER A 83 -1.22 -9.14 13.20
N LEU A 84 -2.30 -8.40 13.40
CA LEU A 84 -2.57 -7.17 12.65
C LEU A 84 -1.71 -6.01 13.15
N HIS A 85 -1.29 -5.16 12.23
CA HIS A 85 -0.68 -3.89 12.57
C HIS A 85 -1.73 -2.91 13.12
N THR A 86 -1.34 -1.96 13.98
CA THR A 86 -2.22 -0.96 14.60
C THR A 86 -3.08 -0.18 13.59
N LEU A 87 -2.56 0.11 12.39
CA LEU A 87 -3.33 0.69 11.29
C LEU A 87 -4.44 -0.24 10.79
N GLN A 88 -4.15 -1.52 10.59
CA GLN A 88 -5.14 -2.49 10.14
C GLN A 88 -6.26 -2.64 11.18
N GLU A 89 -5.91 -2.73 12.46
CA GLU A 89 -6.88 -2.75 13.58
C GLU A 89 -7.74 -1.49 13.63
N ALA A 90 -7.14 -0.31 13.47
CA ALA A 90 -7.86 0.96 13.46
C ALA A 90 -8.87 1.04 12.31
N PHE A 91 -8.49 0.57 11.10
CA PHE A 91 -9.40 0.52 9.95
C PHE A 91 -10.61 -0.40 10.21
N ILE A 92 -10.40 -1.53 10.87
CA ILE A 92 -11.49 -2.45 11.25
C ILE A 92 -12.37 -1.78 12.32
N ARG A 93 -11.79 -1.27 13.38
CA ARG A 93 -12.50 -0.68 14.53
C ARG A 93 -13.34 0.52 14.14
N SER A 94 -12.85 1.37 13.24
CA SER A 94 -13.54 2.57 12.77
C SER A 94 -14.56 2.30 11.65
N GLY A 95 -14.74 1.05 11.23
CA GLY A 95 -15.63 0.72 10.11
C GLY A 95 -15.14 1.27 8.75
N ALA A 96 -13.84 1.52 8.62
CA ALA A 96 -13.22 2.01 7.40
C ALA A 96 -13.12 0.95 6.29
N VAL A 97 -13.47 -0.30 6.61
CA VAL A 97 -13.50 -1.42 5.65
C VAL A 97 -14.96 -1.78 5.35
N GLN A 98 -15.36 -1.66 4.08
CA GLN A 98 -16.65 -2.15 3.59
C GLN A 98 -16.42 -3.24 2.54
N CYS A 99 -16.34 -2.92 1.25
CA CYS A 99 -16.00 -3.94 0.25
C CYS A 99 -14.54 -4.41 0.33
N GLY A 100 -13.64 -3.63 0.94
CA GLY A 100 -12.23 -3.95 1.16
C GLY A 100 -11.33 -3.72 -0.05
N TYR A 101 -11.86 -3.33 -1.21
CA TYR A 101 -11.06 -3.25 -2.43
C TYR A 101 -9.98 -2.16 -2.39
N CYS A 102 -10.30 -0.96 -1.88
CA CYS A 102 -9.36 0.15 -1.72
C CYS A 102 -8.48 0.03 -0.48
N THR A 103 -8.84 -0.82 0.48
CA THR A 103 -8.26 -0.86 1.82
C THR A 103 -6.75 -1.09 1.83
N PRO A 104 -6.17 -2.04 1.08
CA PRO A 104 -4.72 -2.24 1.07
C PRO A 104 -3.95 -0.99 0.67
N GLY A 105 -4.35 -0.33 -0.41
CA GLY A 105 -3.70 0.90 -0.88
C GLY A 105 -3.85 2.06 0.11
N MET A 106 -5.05 2.22 0.71
CA MET A 106 -5.31 3.25 1.73
C MET A 106 -4.42 3.06 2.97
N ILE A 107 -4.29 1.82 3.45
CA ILE A 107 -3.44 1.49 4.60
C ILE A 107 -1.97 1.80 4.30
N LEU A 108 -1.47 1.46 3.13
CA LEU A 108 -0.08 1.74 2.75
C LEU A 108 0.21 3.24 2.65
N VAL A 109 -0.71 4.03 2.08
CA VAL A 109 -0.58 5.49 2.06
C VAL A 109 -0.60 6.07 3.48
N ALA A 110 -1.50 5.58 4.34
CA ALA A 110 -1.55 5.98 5.74
C ALA A 110 -0.25 5.62 6.48
N TYR A 111 0.30 4.45 6.23
CA TYR A 111 1.58 4.00 6.81
C TYR A 111 2.72 4.95 6.40
N SER A 112 2.88 5.23 5.10
CA SER A 112 3.89 6.19 4.61
C SER A 112 3.72 7.60 5.22
N LEU A 113 2.48 8.08 5.36
CA LEU A 113 2.20 9.36 6.02
C LEU A 113 2.67 9.37 7.48
N LEU A 114 2.34 8.31 8.23
CA LEU A 114 2.66 8.22 9.67
C LEU A 114 4.16 7.99 9.93
N LEU A 115 4.89 7.39 9.00
CA LEU A 115 6.36 7.34 9.05
C LEU A 115 6.98 8.75 9.06
N LYS A 116 6.37 9.70 8.34
CA LYS A 116 6.87 11.06 8.18
C LYS A 116 6.30 12.03 9.21
N THR A 117 5.07 11.80 9.65
CA THR A 117 4.31 12.74 10.49
C THR A 117 3.54 11.98 11.56
N LYS A 118 4.02 12.03 12.82
CA LYS A 118 3.45 11.27 13.95
C LYS A 118 2.00 11.65 14.27
N ASN A 119 1.62 12.93 14.13
CA ASN A 119 0.29 13.44 14.44
C ASN A 119 -0.20 14.31 13.26
N PRO A 120 -0.60 13.70 12.13
CA PRO A 120 -1.04 14.47 10.98
C PRO A 120 -2.37 15.18 11.26
N THR A 121 -2.48 16.40 10.78
CA THR A 121 -3.76 17.13 10.76
C THR A 121 -4.72 16.44 9.79
N GLU A 122 -6.02 16.69 9.95
CA GLU A 122 -7.01 16.16 9.00
C GLU A 122 -6.74 16.60 7.56
N ALA A 123 -6.29 17.85 7.36
CA ALA A 123 -5.92 18.34 6.04
C ALA A 123 -4.76 17.54 5.42
N GLN A 124 -3.75 17.17 6.21
CA GLN A 124 -2.64 16.35 5.75
C GLN A 124 -3.10 14.92 5.41
N ILE A 125 -3.99 14.33 6.22
CA ILE A 125 -4.58 13.02 5.94
C ILE A 125 -5.38 13.07 4.62
N ARG A 126 -6.26 14.06 4.46
CA ARG A 126 -7.05 14.23 3.23
C ARG A 126 -6.16 14.41 2.00
N HIS A 127 -5.09 15.18 2.13
CA HIS A 127 -4.12 15.38 1.04
C HIS A 127 -3.42 14.07 0.68
N ALA A 128 -2.93 13.32 1.67
CA ALA A 128 -2.28 12.03 1.43
C ALA A 128 -3.22 11.03 0.75
N MET A 129 -4.49 10.98 1.18
CA MET A 129 -5.50 10.06 0.63
C MET A 129 -6.03 10.49 -0.74
N SER A 130 -5.71 11.67 -1.25
CA SER A 130 -6.31 12.22 -2.49
C SER A 130 -6.04 11.38 -3.74
N GLY A 131 -4.98 10.58 -3.74
CA GLY A 131 -4.63 9.65 -4.82
C GLY A 131 -5.31 8.27 -4.74
N ASN A 132 -6.17 8.04 -3.73
CA ASN A 132 -6.81 6.75 -3.52
C ASN A 132 -8.34 6.90 -3.45
N LEU A 133 -9.05 6.23 -4.35
CA LEU A 133 -10.51 6.33 -4.44
C LEU A 133 -11.19 5.23 -3.61
N CYS A 134 -12.21 5.64 -2.84
CA CYS A 134 -13.14 4.74 -2.17
C CYS A 134 -14.57 5.11 -2.55
N ARG A 135 -15.35 4.14 -3.04
CA ARG A 135 -16.75 4.36 -3.41
C ARG A 135 -17.73 4.08 -2.26
N CYS A 136 -17.27 3.44 -1.19
CA CYS A 136 -18.14 2.90 -0.15
C CYS A 136 -18.23 3.78 1.10
N THR A 137 -17.07 4.23 1.64
CA THR A 137 -16.99 4.81 3.00
C THR A 137 -17.26 6.31 3.07
N GLY A 138 -17.23 7.03 1.95
CA GLY A 138 -17.25 8.50 1.97
C GLY A 138 -16.03 9.14 2.64
N TYR A 139 -14.96 8.35 2.88
CA TYR A 139 -13.65 8.74 3.46
C TYR A 139 -13.65 9.10 4.95
N ILE A 140 -14.78 9.36 5.59
CA ILE A 140 -14.85 9.81 6.99
C ILE A 140 -14.22 8.77 7.90
N GLN A 141 -14.66 7.52 7.83
CA GLN A 141 -14.14 6.43 8.66
C GLN A 141 -12.65 6.15 8.41
N ILE A 142 -12.19 6.34 7.17
CA ILE A 142 -10.76 6.19 6.82
C ILE A 142 -9.93 7.27 7.53
N ILE A 143 -10.39 8.52 7.52
CA ILE A 143 -9.72 9.64 8.19
C ILE A 143 -9.70 9.41 9.71
N GLU A 144 -10.82 8.97 10.29
CA GLU A 144 -10.93 8.64 11.71
C GLU A 144 -9.98 7.50 12.08
N ALA A 145 -9.93 6.43 11.28
CA ALA A 145 -9.01 5.32 11.49
C ALA A 145 -7.53 5.76 11.54
N ILE A 146 -7.12 6.66 10.65
CA ILE A 146 -5.75 7.17 10.61
C ILE A 146 -5.48 8.05 11.83
N LYS A 147 -6.43 8.90 12.24
CA LYS A 147 -6.31 9.70 13.46
C LYS A 147 -6.20 8.84 14.71
N ASP A 148 -7.00 7.78 14.80
CA ASP A 148 -6.98 6.84 15.93
C ASP A 148 -5.68 6.04 16.00
N ALA A 149 -5.11 5.67 14.86
CA ALA A 149 -3.85 4.93 14.81
C ALA A 149 -2.63 5.80 15.13
N ALA A 150 -2.66 7.09 14.78
CA ALA A 150 -1.49 7.97 14.85
C ALA A 150 -0.80 8.02 16.21
N PRO A 151 -1.51 8.13 17.38
CA PRO A 151 -0.86 8.19 18.69
C PRO A 151 -0.14 6.91 19.11
N VAL A 152 -0.54 5.76 18.56
CA VAL A 152 -0.02 4.42 18.91
C VAL A 152 0.71 3.76 17.75
N PHE A 153 0.96 4.54 16.69
CA PHE A 153 1.66 4.05 15.51
C PHE A 153 3.13 3.74 15.82
N GLU A 154 3.52 2.53 15.52
CA GLU A 154 4.91 2.09 15.52
C GLU A 154 5.26 1.55 14.13
N PRO A 155 6.38 2.01 13.53
CA PRO A 155 6.87 1.41 12.30
C PRO A 155 7.15 -0.08 12.50
N LYS A 156 6.82 -0.89 11.53
CA LYS A 156 7.23 -2.29 11.55
C LYS A 156 8.75 -2.37 11.38
N ALA A 157 9.39 -3.08 12.29
CA ALA A 157 10.84 -3.33 12.30
C ALA A 157 11.24 -4.31 11.17
#